data_5a69e45dbb4a0ec71fe9c962540e564f
#
_entry.id   5a69e45dbb4a0ec71fe9c962540e564f
#
_cell.length_a   1.000
_cell.length_b   1.000
_cell.length_c   1.000
_cell.angle_alpha   90.00
_cell.angle_beta   90.00
_cell.angle_gamma   90.00
#
_symmetry.space_group_name_H-M   'P 1'
#
loop_
_entity.id
_entity.type
_entity.pdbx_description
1 polymer ?
#
loop_
_entity_poly.entity_id
_entity_poly.type
_entity_poly.pdbx_seq_one_letter_code
_entity_poly.pdbx_strand_id
1 'polypeptide(L)'
;AQYAAKYGTVNKKKTEDGTEEEAKDEVLVRANGIPTYFAADIAYHYNKLATRGFAKAIDVWGADHHGHVARMKGAMDAIGLNGEDLDVVLMQMVNLMRDGQPVRMSKRTGNAITLTDLLEEVPIDSARFLFNMHDAGSGIDFDLDQAVKTDNDNPVYYVQYAHARICSI
;
A
#
# COMPACT_ATOMS: atom_id res chain seq x y z
N ALA A 1 -20.90 -9.71 5.27
CA ALA A 1 -21.29 -8.29 5.24
C ALA A 1 -21.38 -7.68 6.65
N GLN A 2 -22.14 -8.27 7.58
CA GLN A 2 -22.38 -7.71 8.93
C GLN A 2 -21.10 -7.41 9.73
N TYR A 3 -20.10 -8.24 9.65
CA TYR A 3 -18.80 -8.01 10.33
C TYR A 3 -18.00 -6.85 9.72
N ALA A 4 -18.05 -6.69 8.42
CA ALA A 4 -17.34 -5.62 7.74
C ALA A 4 -17.93 -4.23 8.06
N ALA A 5 -19.22 -4.13 8.34
CA ALA A 5 -19.90 -2.89 8.70
C ALA A 5 -19.33 -2.24 9.97
N LYS A 6 -18.69 -3.01 10.87
CA LYS A 6 -18.00 -2.52 12.07
C LYS A 6 -16.78 -1.62 11.70
N TYR A 7 -16.14 -1.88 10.58
CA TYR A 7 -14.86 -1.26 10.20
C TYR A 7 -14.98 -0.20 9.11
N GLY A 8 -16.15 0.03 8.57
CA GLY A 8 -16.36 1.07 7.57
C GLY A 8 -17.57 0.84 6.67
N THR A 9 -17.74 1.73 5.72
CA THR A 9 -18.84 1.65 4.77
C THR A 9 -18.61 0.48 3.82
N VAL A 10 -19.35 -0.58 4.00
CA VAL A 10 -19.48 -1.61 2.98
C VAL A 10 -20.29 -0.98 1.86
N ASN A 11 -19.76 -0.98 0.63
CA ASN A 11 -20.42 -0.38 -0.53
C ASN A 11 -21.86 -0.92 -0.65
N LYS A 12 -22.80 -0.16 -0.13
CA LYS A 12 -24.21 -0.38 -0.37
C LYS A 12 -24.51 0.18 -1.76
N LYS A 13 -24.90 -0.66 -2.70
CA LYS A 13 -25.45 -0.17 -3.95
C LYS A 13 -26.81 0.47 -3.63
N LYS A 14 -26.98 1.73 -4.02
CA LYS A 14 -28.32 2.30 -4.09
C LYS A 14 -29.01 1.68 -5.31
N THR A 15 -30.17 1.11 -5.08
CA THR A 15 -31.08 0.72 -6.17
C THR A 15 -31.63 1.98 -6.86
N GLU A 16 -32.09 1.85 -8.09
CA GLU A 16 -32.66 2.97 -8.86
C GLU A 16 -33.86 3.66 -8.15
N ASP A 17 -34.51 2.96 -7.22
CA ASP A 17 -35.62 3.47 -6.41
C ASP A 17 -35.18 4.15 -5.09
N GLY A 18 -33.87 4.25 -4.82
CA GLY A 18 -33.32 4.93 -3.66
C GLY A 18 -33.26 4.07 -2.38
N THR A 19 -33.66 2.80 -2.42
CA THR A 19 -33.51 1.87 -1.31
C THR A 19 -32.06 1.41 -1.19
N GLU A 20 -31.54 1.34 0.06
CA GLU A 20 -30.20 0.80 0.31
C GLU A 20 -30.27 -0.74 0.19
N GLU A 21 -29.59 -1.31 -0.82
CA GLU A 21 -29.34 -2.76 -0.84
C GLU A 21 -28.49 -3.16 0.37
N GLU A 22 -28.86 -4.25 1.03
CA GLU A 22 -27.99 -4.86 2.03
C GLU A 22 -26.65 -5.25 1.38
N ALA A 23 -25.56 -5.00 2.10
CA ALA A 23 -24.25 -5.36 1.63
C ALA A 23 -24.16 -6.86 1.35
N LYS A 24 -23.80 -7.23 0.12
CA LYS A 24 -23.73 -8.63 -0.31
C LYS A 24 -22.66 -9.39 0.46
N ASP A 25 -22.95 -10.62 0.78
CA ASP A 25 -21.98 -11.55 1.34
C ASP A 25 -20.86 -11.85 0.33
N GLU A 26 -19.67 -12.04 0.84
CA GLU A 26 -18.51 -12.37 0.01
C GLU A 26 -18.44 -13.86 -0.26
N VAL A 27 -18.22 -14.21 -1.51
CA VAL A 27 -18.05 -15.60 -1.94
C VAL A 27 -16.63 -16.05 -1.61
N LEU A 28 -16.50 -17.04 -0.73
CA LEU A 28 -15.21 -17.64 -0.38
C LEU A 28 -14.86 -18.84 -1.27
N VAL A 29 -15.87 -19.64 -1.62
CA VAL A 29 -15.72 -20.80 -2.50
C VAL A 29 -16.70 -20.66 -3.65
N ARG A 30 -16.19 -20.75 -4.87
CA ARG A 30 -17.00 -20.69 -6.08
C ARG A 30 -17.86 -21.96 -6.25
N ALA A 31 -18.89 -21.92 -7.08
CA ALA A 31 -19.75 -23.06 -7.36
C ALA A 31 -18.99 -24.31 -7.87
N ASN A 32 -17.84 -24.13 -8.48
CA ASN A 32 -16.95 -25.20 -8.95
C ASN A 32 -16.00 -25.74 -7.86
N GLY A 33 -16.17 -25.35 -6.58
CA GLY A 33 -15.35 -25.79 -5.46
C GLY A 33 -13.97 -25.09 -5.34
N ILE A 34 -13.64 -24.15 -6.21
CA ILE A 34 -12.36 -23.44 -6.17
C ILE A 34 -12.45 -22.23 -5.22
N PRO A 35 -11.56 -22.12 -4.23
CA PRO A 35 -11.48 -20.95 -3.36
C PRO A 35 -11.22 -19.66 -4.16
N THR A 36 -11.74 -18.55 -3.65
CA THR A 36 -11.43 -17.22 -4.18
C THR A 36 -10.10 -16.70 -3.62
N TYR A 37 -9.55 -15.67 -4.23
CA TYR A 37 -8.38 -14.97 -3.66
C TYR A 37 -8.66 -14.43 -2.27
N PHE A 38 -9.89 -13.96 -2.03
CA PHE A 38 -10.28 -13.49 -0.70
C PHE A 38 -10.24 -14.60 0.36
N ALA A 39 -10.62 -15.82 0.02
CA ALA A 39 -10.48 -16.97 0.92
C ALA A 39 -8.99 -17.29 1.20
N ALA A 40 -8.13 -17.17 0.20
CA ALA A 40 -6.69 -17.36 0.36
C ALA A 40 -6.09 -16.28 1.28
N ASP A 41 -6.50 -15.03 1.12
CA ASP A 41 -6.07 -13.93 1.98
C ASP A 41 -6.50 -14.12 3.44
N ILE A 42 -7.75 -14.56 3.67
CA ILE A 42 -8.25 -14.90 5.01
C ILE A 42 -7.40 -16.00 5.64
N ALA A 43 -7.11 -17.06 4.89
CA ALA A 43 -6.29 -18.19 5.38
C ALA A 43 -4.87 -17.73 5.71
N TYR A 44 -4.31 -16.80 4.94
CA TYR A 44 -2.99 -16.24 5.18
C TYR A 44 -2.96 -15.40 6.46
N HIS A 45 -3.96 -14.58 6.72
CA HIS A 45 -4.08 -13.81 7.97
C HIS A 45 -4.30 -14.73 9.18
N TYR A 46 -5.10 -15.78 9.03
CA TYR A 46 -5.23 -16.81 10.05
C TYR A 46 -3.87 -17.45 10.37
N ASN A 47 -3.08 -17.77 9.36
CA ASN A 47 -1.73 -18.29 9.57
C ASN A 47 -0.85 -17.31 10.34
N LYS A 48 -0.86 -16.01 9.99
CA LYS A 48 -0.08 -14.99 10.71
C LYS A 48 -0.46 -14.92 12.19
N LEU A 49 -1.73 -14.72 12.49
CA LEU A 49 -2.20 -14.38 13.83
C LEU A 49 -2.46 -15.61 14.70
N ALA A 50 -3.15 -16.64 14.19
CA ALA A 50 -3.48 -17.82 14.96
C ALA A 50 -2.37 -18.87 14.96
N THR A 51 -1.83 -19.23 13.79
CA THR A 51 -0.87 -20.34 13.68
C THR A 51 0.53 -19.91 14.13
N ARG A 52 0.99 -18.72 13.67
CA ARG A 52 2.32 -18.19 13.99
C ARG A 52 2.32 -17.35 15.28
N GLY A 53 1.17 -16.96 15.78
CA GLY A 53 1.01 -16.25 17.04
C GLY A 53 1.51 -14.81 17.05
N PHE A 54 1.53 -14.14 15.91
CA PHE A 54 1.82 -12.71 15.89
C PHE A 54 0.70 -11.92 16.57
N ALA A 55 1.07 -10.98 17.42
CA ALA A 55 0.12 -10.10 18.09
C ALA A 55 -0.56 -9.12 17.12
N LYS A 56 0.10 -8.79 16.01
CA LYS A 56 -0.41 -7.85 15.01
C LYS A 56 0.10 -8.22 13.61
N ALA A 57 -0.74 -8.03 12.60
CA ALA A 57 -0.38 -8.06 11.19
C ALA A 57 -0.42 -6.63 10.63
N ILE A 58 0.55 -6.28 9.81
CA ILE A 58 0.59 -5.00 9.10
C ILE A 58 0.66 -5.31 7.62
N ASP A 59 -0.36 -4.89 6.88
CA ASP A 59 -0.41 -5.03 5.43
C ASP A 59 -0.16 -3.67 4.76
N VAL A 60 0.66 -3.66 3.72
CA VAL A 60 0.91 -2.47 2.92
C VAL A 60 0.24 -2.66 1.57
N TRP A 61 -0.81 -1.89 1.30
CA TRP A 61 -1.63 -2.01 0.10
C TRP A 61 -1.64 -0.71 -0.71
N GLY A 62 -1.86 -0.83 -2.02
CA GLY A 62 -2.19 0.33 -2.84
C GLY A 62 -3.54 0.93 -2.43
N ALA A 63 -3.67 2.24 -2.56
CA ALA A 63 -4.88 2.97 -2.16
C ALA A 63 -6.14 2.55 -2.92
N ASP A 64 -5.99 1.94 -4.10
CA ASP A 64 -7.06 1.31 -4.87
C ASP A 64 -7.74 0.15 -4.12
N HIS A 65 -7.06 -0.46 -3.13
CA HIS A 65 -7.61 -1.49 -2.25
C HIS A 65 -8.32 -0.96 -0.99
N HIS A 66 -8.50 0.36 -0.85
CA HIS A 66 -9.16 0.98 0.31
C HIS A 66 -10.49 0.28 0.68
N GLY A 67 -11.36 -0.01 -0.29
CA GLY A 67 -12.63 -0.69 -0.05
C GLY A 67 -12.52 -2.13 0.45
N HIS A 68 -11.33 -2.73 0.39
CA HIS A 68 -11.09 -4.10 0.84
C HIS A 68 -10.74 -4.18 2.33
N VAL A 69 -10.31 -3.09 2.95
CA VAL A 69 -9.87 -3.05 4.36
C VAL A 69 -10.95 -3.51 5.32
N ALA A 70 -12.14 -2.88 5.25
CA ALA A 70 -13.27 -3.23 6.12
C ALA A 70 -13.71 -4.69 5.91
N ARG A 71 -13.65 -5.17 4.68
CA ARG A 71 -14.02 -6.55 4.33
C ARG A 71 -13.04 -7.55 4.94
N MET A 72 -11.74 -7.28 4.89
CA MET A 72 -10.72 -8.16 5.46
C MET A 72 -10.79 -8.18 6.98
N LYS A 73 -10.88 -7.02 7.64
CA LYS A 73 -11.05 -6.94 9.10
C LYS A 73 -12.31 -7.67 9.56
N GLY A 74 -13.44 -7.47 8.86
CA GLY A 74 -14.69 -8.17 9.15
C GLY A 74 -14.62 -9.68 8.91
N ALA A 75 -13.84 -10.13 7.93
CA ALA A 75 -13.62 -11.56 7.71
C ALA A 75 -12.80 -12.18 8.85
N MET A 76 -11.84 -11.45 9.42
CA MET A 76 -11.08 -11.91 10.57
C MET A 76 -11.96 -12.08 11.80
N ASP A 77 -12.84 -11.11 12.09
CA ASP A 77 -13.85 -11.26 13.16
C ASP A 77 -14.73 -12.48 12.93
N ALA A 78 -15.15 -12.73 11.69
CA ALA A 78 -16.03 -13.84 11.34
C ALA A 78 -15.41 -15.23 11.57
N ILE A 79 -14.08 -15.34 11.53
CA ILE A 79 -13.36 -16.60 11.81
C ILE A 79 -12.81 -16.69 13.24
N GLY A 80 -13.23 -15.78 14.14
CA GLY A 80 -12.86 -15.79 15.54
C GLY A 80 -11.52 -15.13 15.88
N LEU A 81 -10.94 -14.37 14.95
CA LEU A 81 -9.83 -13.47 15.20
C LEU A 81 -10.35 -12.07 15.58
N ASN A 82 -9.44 -11.16 15.90
CA ASN A 82 -9.80 -9.76 16.12
C ASN A 82 -9.32 -8.92 14.92
N GLY A 83 -10.26 -8.33 14.18
CA GLY A 83 -9.92 -7.49 13.01
C GLY A 83 -9.10 -6.24 13.35
N GLU A 84 -9.07 -5.81 14.63
CA GLU A 84 -8.20 -4.72 15.08
C GLU A 84 -6.70 -5.12 15.18
N ASP A 85 -6.41 -6.41 15.12
CA ASP A 85 -5.04 -6.91 15.09
C ASP A 85 -4.44 -6.81 13.67
N LEU A 86 -5.23 -6.36 12.68
CA LEU A 86 -4.79 -6.01 11.34
C LEU A 86 -4.71 -4.50 11.16
N ASP A 87 -3.50 -3.98 10.98
CA ASP A 87 -3.28 -2.62 10.49
C ASP A 87 -3.06 -2.65 8.98
N VAL A 88 -3.70 -1.73 8.25
CA VAL A 88 -3.50 -1.59 6.81
C VAL A 88 -2.95 -0.20 6.50
N VAL A 89 -1.75 -0.16 5.94
CA VAL A 89 -1.14 1.06 5.43
C VAL A 89 -1.50 1.19 3.95
N LEU A 90 -2.30 2.20 3.63
CA LEU A 90 -2.70 2.48 2.25
C LEU A 90 -1.69 3.44 1.62
N MET A 91 -0.98 2.96 0.59
CA MET A 91 0.02 3.72 -0.15
C MET A 91 -0.58 4.32 -1.41
N GLN A 92 -0.37 5.61 -1.61
CA GLN A 92 -0.71 6.28 -2.86
C GLN A 92 0.30 5.95 -3.97
N MET A 93 -0.08 6.30 -5.21
CA MET A 93 0.79 6.11 -6.36
C MET A 93 2.01 7.02 -6.28
N VAL A 94 3.15 6.47 -6.73
CA VAL A 94 4.38 7.24 -6.97
C VAL A 94 4.51 7.46 -8.47
N ASN A 95 4.58 8.72 -8.88
CA ASN A 95 4.90 9.11 -10.24
C ASN A 95 6.40 9.37 -10.33
N LEU A 96 7.08 8.79 -11.31
CA LEU A 96 8.47 9.15 -11.59
C LEU A 96 8.50 10.33 -12.56
N MET A 97 9.27 11.36 -12.22
CA MET A 97 9.43 12.58 -13.00
C MET A 97 10.85 12.67 -13.52
N ARG A 98 11.03 13.16 -14.77
CA ARG A 98 12.32 13.49 -15.38
C ARG A 98 12.14 14.71 -16.27
N ASP A 99 13.04 15.68 -16.18
CA ASP A 99 12.93 16.96 -16.89
C ASP A 99 11.58 17.66 -16.69
N GLY A 100 11.00 17.53 -15.47
CA GLY A 100 9.68 18.05 -15.12
C GLY A 100 8.51 17.36 -15.81
N GLN A 101 8.73 16.21 -16.45
CA GLN A 101 7.68 15.44 -17.14
C GLN A 101 7.53 14.05 -16.53
N PRO A 102 6.28 13.51 -16.46
CA PRO A 102 6.07 12.14 -16.01
C PRO A 102 6.76 11.13 -16.92
N VAL A 103 7.54 10.23 -16.33
CA VAL A 103 8.11 9.08 -17.03
C VAL A 103 6.99 8.08 -17.28
N ARG A 104 6.63 7.87 -18.55
CA ARG A 104 5.55 6.95 -18.92
C ARG A 104 5.96 5.51 -18.66
N MET A 105 5.30 4.89 -17.70
CA MET A 105 5.39 3.46 -17.44
C MET A 105 4.25 2.73 -18.17
N SER A 106 4.56 1.77 -19.01
CA SER A 106 3.57 0.93 -19.69
C SER A 106 3.89 -0.54 -19.52
N LYS A 107 3.07 -1.25 -18.75
CA LYS A 107 3.16 -2.71 -18.61
C LYS A 107 3.01 -3.44 -19.96
N ARG A 108 2.30 -2.84 -20.94
CA ARG A 108 2.05 -3.46 -22.26
C ARG A 108 3.22 -3.36 -23.21
N THR A 109 4.11 -2.38 -23.04
CA THR A 109 5.26 -2.15 -23.91
C THR A 109 6.59 -2.61 -23.29
N GLY A 110 6.56 -3.26 -22.11
CA GLY A 110 7.76 -3.67 -21.40
C GLY A 110 8.57 -2.53 -20.75
N ASN A 111 8.07 -1.31 -20.78
CA ASN A 111 8.74 -0.12 -20.24
C ASN A 111 8.30 0.21 -18.80
N ALA A 112 8.06 -0.81 -17.97
CA ALA A 112 7.86 -0.57 -16.54
C ALA A 112 9.23 -0.41 -15.88
N ILE A 113 9.47 0.73 -15.25
CA ILE A 113 10.67 0.93 -14.42
C ILE A 113 10.48 0.09 -13.16
N THR A 114 11.38 -0.85 -12.94
CA THR A 114 11.41 -1.66 -11.72
C THR A 114 12.12 -0.92 -10.60
N LEU A 115 11.97 -1.40 -9.36
CA LEU A 115 12.77 -0.87 -8.24
C LEU A 115 14.27 -1.06 -8.49
N THR A 116 14.67 -2.15 -9.14
CA THR A 116 16.06 -2.40 -9.51
C THR A 116 16.56 -1.32 -10.46
N ASP A 117 15.80 -1.02 -11.52
CA ASP A 117 16.18 0.03 -12.47
C ASP A 117 16.33 1.39 -11.78
N LEU A 118 15.41 1.72 -10.86
CA LEU A 118 15.49 2.94 -10.07
C LEU A 118 16.77 3.00 -9.23
N LEU A 119 17.14 1.90 -8.56
CA LEU A 119 18.31 1.85 -7.68
C LEU A 119 19.64 1.73 -8.44
N GLU A 120 19.63 1.40 -9.72
CA GLU A 120 20.81 1.49 -10.59
C GLU A 120 21.13 2.94 -10.95
N GLU A 121 20.11 3.81 -11.01
CA GLU A 121 20.25 5.22 -11.37
C GLU A 121 20.36 6.12 -10.14
N VAL A 122 19.54 5.89 -9.11
CA VAL A 122 19.43 6.73 -7.93
C VAL A 122 20.14 6.10 -6.73
N PRO A 123 21.03 6.85 -6.03
CA PRO A 123 21.63 6.35 -4.80
C PRO A 123 20.58 5.89 -3.79
N ILE A 124 20.79 4.73 -3.17
CA ILE A 124 19.82 4.11 -2.25
C ILE A 124 19.43 5.04 -1.09
N ASP A 125 20.37 5.83 -0.57
CA ASP A 125 20.10 6.79 0.50
C ASP A 125 19.15 7.90 0.03
N SER A 126 19.35 8.40 -1.19
CA SER A 126 18.45 9.40 -1.80
C SER A 126 17.06 8.83 -2.00
N ALA A 127 16.96 7.64 -2.57
CA ALA A 127 15.67 6.98 -2.80
C ALA A 127 14.91 6.80 -1.47
N ARG A 128 15.57 6.22 -0.46
CA ARG A 128 14.96 5.99 0.85
C ARG A 128 14.55 7.29 1.54
N PHE A 129 15.40 8.30 1.52
CA PHE A 129 15.11 9.57 2.16
C PHE A 129 13.92 10.29 1.51
N LEU A 130 13.93 10.40 0.17
CA LEU A 130 12.87 11.06 -0.57
C LEU A 130 11.52 10.36 -0.40
N PHE A 131 11.47 9.03 -0.42
CA PHE A 131 10.24 8.29 -0.12
C PHE A 131 9.74 8.55 1.31
N ASN A 132 10.64 8.63 2.29
CA ASN A 132 10.28 8.82 3.69
C ASN A 132 9.96 10.30 4.05
N MET A 133 10.17 11.24 3.15
CA MET A 133 9.73 12.63 3.33
C MET A 133 8.21 12.82 3.20
N HIS A 134 7.50 11.80 2.74
CA HIS A 134 6.08 11.85 2.46
C HIS A 134 5.31 10.85 3.31
N ASP A 135 4.08 11.20 3.67
CA ASP A 135 3.16 10.26 4.30
C ASP A 135 2.70 9.19 3.30
N ALA A 136 2.44 7.99 3.80
CA ALA A 136 1.96 6.87 2.98
C ALA A 136 0.71 7.20 2.16
N GLY A 137 -0.21 8.00 2.72
CA GLY A 137 -1.45 8.41 2.08
C GLY A 137 -1.32 9.55 1.06
N SER A 138 -0.11 10.11 0.89
CA SER A 138 0.15 11.19 -0.07
C SER A 138 0.69 10.65 -1.38
N GLY A 139 0.20 11.16 -2.51
CA GLY A 139 0.83 10.91 -3.80
C GLY A 139 2.23 11.54 -3.84
N ILE A 140 3.19 10.87 -4.48
CA ILE A 140 4.56 11.33 -4.59
C ILE A 140 4.89 11.53 -6.06
N ASP A 141 5.34 12.73 -6.40
CA ASP A 141 6.05 13.00 -7.65
C ASP A 141 7.56 12.90 -7.37
N PHE A 142 8.13 11.73 -7.66
CA PHE A 142 9.53 11.43 -7.39
C PHE A 142 10.39 11.93 -8.53
N ASP A 143 11.15 13.01 -8.27
CA ASP A 143 12.03 13.65 -9.23
C ASP A 143 13.37 12.92 -9.31
N LEU A 144 13.59 12.20 -10.42
CA LEU A 144 14.82 11.45 -10.69
C LEU A 144 16.03 12.38 -10.81
N ASP A 145 15.83 13.57 -11.40
CA ASP A 145 16.92 14.53 -11.61
C ASP A 145 17.38 15.13 -10.28
N GLN A 146 16.44 15.41 -9.38
CA GLN A 146 16.75 15.85 -8.02
C GLN A 146 17.45 14.75 -7.20
N ALA A 147 17.00 13.51 -7.34
CA ALA A 147 17.48 12.39 -6.55
C ALA A 147 18.97 12.05 -6.79
N VAL A 148 19.52 12.39 -7.94
CA VAL A 148 20.92 12.14 -8.29
C VAL A 148 21.84 13.33 -8.02
N LYS A 149 21.30 14.52 -7.69
CA LYS A 149 22.11 15.70 -7.39
C LYS A 149 22.97 15.50 -6.14
N THR A 150 24.19 16.05 -6.18
CA THR A 150 25.16 16.03 -5.09
C THR A 150 25.36 17.42 -4.47
N ASP A 151 24.31 18.22 -4.44
CA ASP A 151 24.27 19.58 -3.93
C ASP A 151 23.07 19.81 -3.01
N ASN A 152 22.86 21.06 -2.58
CA ASN A 152 21.81 21.42 -1.64
C ASN A 152 20.36 21.26 -2.18
N ASP A 153 20.21 21.06 -3.48
CA ASP A 153 18.90 20.77 -4.07
C ASP A 153 18.44 19.34 -3.74
N ASN A 154 19.38 18.46 -3.36
CA ASN A 154 19.06 17.12 -2.87
C ASN A 154 19.01 17.12 -1.34
N PRO A 155 17.82 16.93 -0.71
CA PRO A 155 17.68 16.97 0.74
C PRO A 155 18.56 15.96 1.48
N VAL A 156 18.81 14.78 0.90
CA VAL A 156 19.64 13.77 1.55
C VAL A 156 21.11 14.22 1.60
N TYR A 157 21.59 14.86 0.55
CA TYR A 157 22.94 15.39 0.52
C TYR A 157 23.16 16.44 1.61
N TYR A 158 22.17 17.29 1.84
CA TYR A 158 22.22 18.30 2.91
C TYR A 158 22.32 17.65 4.30
N VAL A 159 21.55 16.60 4.54
CA VAL A 159 21.59 15.83 5.81
C VAL A 159 22.94 15.12 5.98
N GLN A 160 23.44 14.47 4.93
CA GLN A 160 24.75 13.80 4.94
C GLN A 160 25.88 14.81 5.20
N TYR A 161 25.81 15.99 4.59
CA TYR A 161 26.78 17.06 4.82
C TYR A 161 26.75 17.56 6.28
N ALA A 162 25.55 17.77 6.84
CA ALA A 162 25.40 18.16 8.24
C ALA A 162 26.00 17.11 9.18
N HIS A 163 25.74 15.81 8.92
CA HIS A 163 26.33 14.72 9.68
C HIS A 163 27.86 14.71 9.59
N ALA A 164 28.41 14.85 8.38
CA ALA A 164 29.87 14.88 8.20
C ALA A 164 30.52 16.04 8.96
N ARG A 165 29.87 17.20 9.02
CA ARG A 165 30.36 18.35 9.82
C ARG A 165 30.33 18.07 11.30
N ILE A 166 29.27 17.48 11.83
CA ILE A 166 29.15 17.09 13.23
C ILE A 166 30.25 16.11 13.62
N CYS A 167 30.54 15.13 12.76
CA CYS A 167 31.62 14.15 13.00
C CYS A 167 33.03 14.77 12.93
N SER A 168 33.18 15.97 12.38
CA SER A 168 34.48 16.67 12.23
C SER A 168 34.78 17.62 13.37
N ILE A 169 33.88 17.80 14.32
CA ILE A 169 34.03 18.58 15.54
C ILE A 169 34.54 17.69 16.68
#